data_87e36c0ffd06993cdc7dd6d66babaaa2
#
_entry.id   87e36c0ffd06993cdc7dd6d66babaaa2
#
_cell.length_a   1.000
_cell.length_b   1.000
_cell.length_c   1.000
_cell.angle_alpha   90.00
_cell.angle_beta   90.00
_cell.angle_gamma   90.00
#
_symmetry.space_group_name_H-M   'P 1'
#
loop_
_entity.id
_entity.type
_entity.pdbx_description
1 polymer ?
#
loop_
_entity_poly.entity_id
_entity_poly.type
_entity_poly.pdbx_seq_one_letter_code
_entity_poly.pdbx_strand_id
1 'polypeptide(L)'
;MSQALSPSFARCYGLARVARVWKISRASVYRSLKEMPPNTSARRPGPVGACSDAELTDHIRRQIDASRLHGEGYRKLWARLRFAGVRASPRRVRRVMRENGLLAPHRLGRTKAKPHDGTIITDKVNEMWGTDMTQTITIREGRANVFVAVEHANSEVIGIHASRSANRFEALEPVRQGVHRCFGAIAPGVARGLKLRHDHGSNYMSGDFQDEVKCLGIEASPSFVREPEGNGVAERFIRTLKENLLWLRTFDTIEELRAALVEFARRYNETWLVARHGYRTPAQVRADQRRLDQDAVDDLQLAA
;
A
#
# COMPACT_ATOMS: atom_id res chain seq x y z
N MET A 1 -14.66 -10.13 -52.17
CA MET A 1 -15.90 -10.94 -52.01
C MET A 1 -17.20 -10.14 -52.21
N SER A 2 -17.37 -8.94 -51.67
CA SER A 2 -18.60 -8.16 -51.80
C SER A 2 -18.92 -7.77 -53.26
N GLN A 3 -17.90 -7.66 -54.09
CA GLN A 3 -17.99 -7.36 -55.53
C GLN A 3 -18.02 -8.64 -56.42
N ALA A 4 -17.84 -9.82 -55.85
CA ALA A 4 -17.91 -11.08 -56.59
C ALA A 4 -19.36 -11.35 -57.02
N LEU A 5 -19.51 -11.86 -58.25
CA LEU A 5 -20.82 -12.22 -58.83
C LEU A 5 -21.27 -13.58 -58.33
N SER A 6 -22.52 -13.71 -58.04
CA SER A 6 -23.15 -14.99 -57.71
C SER A 6 -23.19 -15.86 -58.98
N PRO A 7 -22.74 -17.12 -58.96
CA PRO A 7 -22.83 -18.02 -60.11
C PRO A 7 -24.25 -18.25 -60.59
N SER A 8 -25.24 -18.22 -59.70
CA SER A 8 -26.64 -18.53 -60.02
C SER A 8 -27.45 -17.34 -60.51
N PHE A 9 -27.06 -16.11 -60.16
CA PHE A 9 -27.89 -14.92 -60.41
C PHE A 9 -27.16 -13.77 -61.09
N ALA A 10 -25.88 -13.93 -61.43
CA ALA A 10 -24.97 -12.92 -62.04
C ALA A 10 -25.04 -11.53 -61.31
N ARG A 11 -25.32 -11.50 -60.02
CA ARG A 11 -25.42 -10.27 -59.20
C ARG A 11 -24.34 -10.29 -58.13
N CYS A 12 -23.79 -9.12 -57.81
CA CYS A 12 -22.83 -8.99 -56.73
C CYS A 12 -23.41 -9.39 -55.37
N TYR A 13 -22.66 -10.10 -54.56
CA TYR A 13 -23.07 -10.52 -53.20
C TYR A 13 -23.42 -9.35 -52.31
N GLY A 14 -22.79 -8.22 -52.51
CA GLY A 14 -22.99 -7.01 -51.70
C GLY A 14 -22.40 -7.13 -50.28
N LEU A 15 -21.96 -6.00 -49.75
CA LEU A 15 -21.27 -5.93 -48.49
C LEU A 15 -22.14 -6.40 -47.30
N ALA A 16 -23.45 -6.10 -47.32
CA ALA A 16 -24.37 -6.49 -46.29
C ALA A 16 -24.54 -8.00 -46.11
N ARG A 17 -24.60 -8.75 -47.26
CA ARG A 17 -24.70 -10.21 -47.23
C ARG A 17 -23.36 -10.85 -46.76
N VAL A 18 -22.23 -10.38 -47.29
CA VAL A 18 -20.90 -10.86 -46.87
C VAL A 18 -20.66 -10.61 -45.38
N ALA A 19 -20.95 -9.43 -44.89
CA ALA A 19 -20.81 -9.10 -43.46
C ALA A 19 -21.68 -10.00 -42.57
N ARG A 20 -22.91 -10.33 -43.01
CA ARG A 20 -23.81 -11.21 -42.28
C ARG A 20 -23.27 -12.65 -42.22
N VAL A 21 -22.83 -13.19 -43.35
CA VAL A 21 -22.32 -14.57 -43.42
C VAL A 21 -21.04 -14.73 -42.59
N TRP A 22 -20.17 -13.73 -42.63
CA TRP A 22 -18.91 -13.74 -41.87
C TRP A 22 -19.08 -13.28 -40.44
N LYS A 23 -20.29 -12.94 -39.99
CA LYS A 23 -20.60 -12.42 -38.65
C LYS A 23 -19.73 -11.21 -38.26
N ILE A 24 -19.45 -10.34 -39.21
CA ILE A 24 -18.66 -9.13 -39.03
C ILE A 24 -19.59 -7.91 -39.09
N SER A 25 -19.39 -6.94 -38.17
CA SER A 25 -20.12 -5.69 -38.20
C SER A 25 -19.88 -4.91 -39.50
N ARG A 26 -20.94 -4.45 -40.16
CA ARG A 26 -20.82 -3.57 -41.35
C ARG A 26 -19.99 -2.32 -41.04
N ALA A 27 -20.19 -1.74 -39.85
CA ALA A 27 -19.43 -0.58 -39.42
C ALA A 27 -17.91 -0.84 -39.30
N SER A 28 -17.51 -2.08 -38.96
CA SER A 28 -16.09 -2.48 -38.95
C SER A 28 -15.51 -2.56 -40.34
N VAL A 29 -16.30 -3.10 -41.30
CA VAL A 29 -15.84 -3.18 -42.68
C VAL A 29 -15.75 -1.79 -43.33
N TYR A 30 -16.72 -0.90 -43.09
CA TYR A 30 -16.62 0.47 -43.59
C TYR A 30 -15.47 1.24 -42.96
N ARG A 31 -15.14 0.99 -41.67
CA ARG A 31 -13.96 1.58 -41.04
C ARG A 31 -12.65 1.12 -41.67
N SER A 32 -12.54 -0.17 -42.04
CA SER A 32 -11.35 -0.71 -42.70
C SER A 32 -11.20 -0.29 -44.14
N LEU A 33 -12.31 -0.01 -44.84
CA LEU A 33 -12.32 0.47 -46.23
C LEU A 33 -12.09 1.99 -46.33
N LYS A 34 -12.30 2.72 -45.23
CA LYS A 34 -11.97 4.14 -45.19
C LYS A 34 -10.46 4.28 -45.12
N GLU A 35 -9.83 4.61 -46.23
CA GLU A 35 -8.41 4.93 -46.27
C GLU A 35 -8.12 6.00 -45.21
N MET A 36 -7.36 5.66 -44.21
CA MET A 36 -6.88 6.65 -43.25
C MET A 36 -5.87 7.51 -43.99
N PRO A 37 -6.09 8.86 -43.99
CA PRO A 37 -5.06 9.72 -44.56
C PRO A 37 -3.75 9.47 -43.80
N PRO A 38 -2.63 9.39 -44.52
CA PRO A 38 -1.34 9.14 -43.90
C PRO A 38 -1.06 10.23 -42.88
N ASN A 39 -0.91 9.84 -41.63
CA ASN A 39 -0.27 10.66 -40.61
C ASN A 39 -0.99 11.92 -40.09
N THR A 40 -2.29 11.90 -39.93
CA THR A 40 -2.87 12.72 -38.88
C THR A 40 -2.86 11.88 -37.60
N SER A 41 -1.99 12.22 -36.66
CA SER A 41 -2.06 11.70 -35.30
C SER A 41 -3.49 11.91 -34.81
N ALA A 42 -4.30 10.83 -34.82
CA ALA A 42 -5.68 10.90 -34.42
C ALA A 42 -5.70 11.50 -33.01
N ARG A 43 -6.08 12.77 -32.91
CA ARG A 43 -6.28 13.45 -31.64
C ARG A 43 -7.26 12.58 -30.85
N ARG A 44 -6.77 11.88 -29.81
CA ARG A 44 -7.62 11.02 -29.02
C ARG A 44 -8.78 11.85 -28.48
N PRO A 45 -10.05 11.43 -28.65
CA PRO A 45 -11.16 12.14 -28.09
C PRO A 45 -11.00 12.19 -26.58
N GLY A 46 -11.01 13.38 -26.01
CA GLY A 46 -10.87 13.62 -24.59
C GLY A 46 -10.42 15.06 -24.31
N PRO A 47 -10.70 15.57 -23.13
CA PRO A 47 -10.21 16.90 -22.75
C PRO A 47 -8.70 16.97 -22.84
N VAL A 48 -8.19 18.06 -23.41
CA VAL A 48 -6.75 18.36 -23.41
C VAL A 48 -6.30 18.42 -21.95
N GLY A 49 -5.32 17.63 -21.57
CA GLY A 49 -4.78 17.67 -20.21
C GLY A 49 -4.23 19.06 -19.88
N ALA A 50 -4.25 19.43 -18.60
CA ALA A 50 -3.81 20.74 -18.13
C ALA A 50 -2.32 21.05 -18.40
N CYS A 51 -1.52 20.04 -18.78
CA CYS A 51 -0.10 20.18 -19.11
C CYS A 51 0.31 19.20 -20.23
N SER A 52 1.43 19.45 -20.89
CA SER A 52 2.06 18.54 -21.86
C SER A 52 2.58 17.26 -21.17
N ASP A 53 2.97 16.23 -21.94
CA ASP A 53 3.57 15.03 -21.37
C ASP A 53 5.00 15.29 -20.86
N ALA A 54 5.72 16.24 -21.42
CA ALA A 54 7.03 16.68 -20.92
C ALA A 54 6.90 17.35 -19.53
N GLU A 55 6.02 18.33 -19.39
CA GLU A 55 5.72 18.97 -18.11
C GLU A 55 5.20 17.95 -17.07
N LEU A 56 4.36 17.01 -17.50
CA LEU A 56 3.90 15.94 -16.61
C LEU A 56 5.06 15.05 -16.13
N THR A 57 6.04 14.76 -17.00
CA THR A 57 7.25 14.01 -16.64
C THR A 57 8.05 14.74 -15.56
N ASP A 58 8.23 16.06 -15.70
CA ASP A 58 8.95 16.88 -14.73
C ASP A 58 8.19 16.96 -13.39
N HIS A 59 6.87 17.04 -13.43
CA HIS A 59 6.05 16.95 -12.22
C HIS A 59 6.20 15.60 -11.54
N ILE A 60 6.20 14.49 -12.30
CA ILE A 60 6.39 13.13 -11.76
C ILE A 60 7.76 13.01 -11.10
N ARG A 61 8.85 13.43 -11.75
CA ARG A 61 10.21 13.39 -11.20
C ARG A 61 10.30 14.17 -9.89
N ARG A 62 9.78 15.40 -9.85
CA ARG A 62 9.74 16.19 -8.61
C ARG A 62 9.01 15.48 -7.47
N GLN A 63 7.90 14.78 -7.75
CA GLN A 63 7.18 14.03 -6.73
C GLN A 63 7.94 12.79 -6.26
N ILE A 64 8.67 12.11 -7.14
CA ILE A 64 9.54 10.98 -6.79
C ILE A 64 10.67 11.46 -5.86
N ASP A 65 11.34 12.54 -6.22
CA ASP A 65 12.46 13.10 -5.45
C ASP A 65 12.00 13.61 -4.07
N ALA A 66 10.84 14.25 -4.02
CA ALA A 66 10.27 14.78 -2.78
C ALA A 66 9.82 13.67 -1.80
N SER A 67 9.38 12.51 -2.29
CA SER A 67 8.85 11.45 -1.43
C SER A 67 9.93 10.77 -0.60
N ARG A 68 11.16 10.70 -1.09
CA ARG A 68 12.29 9.96 -0.49
C ARG A 68 11.97 8.50 -0.18
N LEU A 69 10.90 7.95 -0.80
CA LEU A 69 10.48 6.56 -0.65
C LEU A 69 10.55 5.86 -2.00
N HIS A 70 11.26 4.73 -2.04
CA HIS A 70 11.44 3.97 -3.27
C HIS A 70 10.24 3.06 -3.56
N GLY A 71 10.01 2.81 -4.85
CA GLY A 71 9.01 1.83 -5.29
C GLY A 71 7.55 2.30 -5.17
N GLU A 72 7.30 3.60 -5.09
CA GLU A 72 5.94 4.13 -5.17
C GLU A 72 5.36 3.91 -6.57
N GLY A 73 4.29 3.13 -6.65
CA GLY A 73 3.62 2.84 -7.92
C GLY A 73 2.86 4.05 -8.48
N TYR A 74 2.57 4.01 -9.80
CA TYR A 74 1.90 5.10 -10.53
C TYR A 74 0.62 5.64 -9.87
N ARG A 75 -0.12 4.80 -9.12
CA ARG A 75 -1.35 5.24 -8.42
C ARG A 75 -1.05 6.20 -7.27
N LYS A 76 0.02 5.97 -6.53
CA LYS A 76 0.46 6.89 -5.46
C LYS A 76 0.99 8.19 -6.05
N LEU A 77 1.82 8.11 -7.10
CA LEU A 77 2.31 9.30 -7.80
C LEU A 77 1.17 10.10 -8.43
N TRP A 78 0.17 9.43 -8.99
CA TRP A 78 -1.06 10.12 -9.43
C TRP A 78 -1.76 10.87 -8.30
N ALA A 79 -1.87 10.26 -7.11
CA ALA A 79 -2.46 10.93 -5.95
C ALA A 79 -1.62 12.13 -5.49
N ARG A 80 -0.28 12.00 -5.42
CA ARG A 80 0.62 13.12 -5.12
C ARG A 80 0.49 14.27 -6.11
N LEU A 81 0.44 13.97 -7.39
CA LEU A 81 0.21 14.97 -8.45
C LEU A 81 -1.11 15.69 -8.24
N ARG A 82 -2.18 14.96 -7.92
CA ARG A 82 -3.50 15.54 -7.66
C ARG A 82 -3.48 16.47 -6.45
N PHE A 83 -2.80 16.09 -5.37
CA PHE A 83 -2.62 16.93 -4.18
C PHE A 83 -1.77 18.19 -4.48
N ALA A 84 -0.82 18.07 -5.40
CA ALA A 84 -0.03 19.19 -5.92
C ALA A 84 -0.77 20.03 -6.99
N GLY A 85 -2.08 19.81 -7.21
CA GLY A 85 -2.88 20.58 -8.18
C GLY A 85 -2.73 20.13 -9.64
N VAL A 86 -1.91 19.13 -9.94
CA VAL A 86 -1.68 18.63 -11.31
C VAL A 86 -2.76 17.62 -11.69
N ARG A 87 -3.65 18.00 -12.61
CA ARG A 87 -4.74 17.15 -13.08
C ARG A 87 -4.31 16.28 -14.26
N ALA A 88 -4.19 14.97 -14.01
CA ALA A 88 -3.93 13.96 -15.02
C ALA A 88 -4.73 12.69 -14.70
N SER A 89 -5.09 11.89 -15.72
CA SER A 89 -5.72 10.61 -15.46
C SER A 89 -4.67 9.58 -14.99
N PRO A 90 -5.04 8.59 -14.14
CA PRO A 90 -4.11 7.53 -13.74
C PRO A 90 -3.49 6.76 -14.91
N ARG A 91 -4.27 6.58 -15.99
CA ARG A 91 -3.80 5.92 -17.22
C ARG A 91 -2.72 6.73 -17.91
N ARG A 92 -2.88 8.07 -17.98
CA ARG A 92 -1.88 8.97 -18.56
C ARG A 92 -0.60 8.97 -17.73
N VAL A 93 -0.70 9.10 -16.41
CA VAL A 93 0.46 9.02 -15.50
C VAL A 93 1.21 7.71 -15.70
N ARG A 94 0.50 6.56 -15.70
CA ARG A 94 1.12 5.25 -15.94
C ARG A 94 1.83 5.18 -17.30
N ARG A 95 1.22 5.71 -18.36
CA ARG A 95 1.83 5.73 -19.70
C ARG A 95 3.11 6.55 -19.71
N VAL A 96 3.06 7.80 -19.25
CA VAL A 96 4.21 8.70 -19.20
C VAL A 96 5.35 8.11 -18.35
N MET A 97 5.03 7.55 -17.18
CA MET A 97 6.03 6.86 -16.35
C MET A 97 6.68 5.68 -17.09
N ARG A 98 5.91 4.88 -17.83
CA ARG A 98 6.45 3.76 -18.61
C ARG A 98 7.37 4.22 -19.73
N GLU A 99 6.96 5.24 -20.49
CA GLU A 99 7.71 5.80 -21.63
C GLU A 99 9.03 6.45 -21.17
N ASN A 100 9.11 6.90 -19.92
CA ASN A 100 10.30 7.54 -19.34
C ASN A 100 11.09 6.64 -18.36
N GLY A 101 10.78 5.33 -18.25
CA GLY A 101 11.49 4.43 -17.34
C GLY A 101 11.30 4.71 -15.85
N LEU A 102 10.22 5.41 -15.47
CA LEU A 102 9.94 5.85 -14.09
C LEU A 102 9.00 4.90 -13.32
N LEU A 103 8.63 3.76 -13.90
CA LEU A 103 7.79 2.79 -13.20
C LEU A 103 8.57 2.17 -12.02
N ALA A 104 7.86 1.94 -10.91
CA ALA A 104 8.41 1.17 -9.81
C ALA A 104 8.88 -0.21 -10.29
N PRO A 105 9.95 -0.77 -9.70
CA PRO A 105 10.46 -2.10 -10.05
C PRO A 105 9.35 -3.14 -10.02
N HIS A 106 9.31 -3.99 -11.04
CA HIS A 106 8.32 -5.05 -11.12
C HIS A 106 8.60 -6.09 -10.03
N ARG A 107 7.67 -6.24 -9.11
CA ARG A 107 7.75 -7.30 -8.10
C ARG A 107 7.34 -8.61 -8.77
N LEU A 108 8.19 -9.63 -8.68
CA LEU A 108 7.81 -10.98 -9.09
C LEU A 108 6.52 -11.36 -8.35
N GLY A 109 5.48 -11.67 -9.11
CA GLY A 109 4.20 -12.10 -8.55
C GLY A 109 4.41 -13.39 -7.73
N ARG A 110 3.81 -13.47 -6.55
CA ARG A 110 3.66 -14.77 -5.88
C ARG A 110 2.90 -15.71 -6.83
N THR A 111 3.35 -16.95 -6.92
CA THR A 111 2.52 -18.06 -7.41
C THR A 111 1.14 -17.96 -6.81
N LYS A 112 0.10 -18.22 -7.60
CA LYS A 112 -1.33 -18.03 -7.30
C LYS A 112 -1.64 -18.05 -5.81
N ALA A 113 -2.17 -16.94 -5.30
CA ALA A 113 -2.65 -16.86 -3.91
C ALA A 113 -3.62 -18.02 -3.67
N LYS A 114 -3.45 -18.73 -2.56
CA LYS A 114 -4.46 -19.69 -2.11
C LYS A 114 -5.74 -18.91 -1.84
N PRO A 115 -6.94 -19.44 -2.16
CA PRO A 115 -8.18 -18.82 -1.72
C PRO A 115 -8.16 -18.71 -0.18
N HIS A 116 -8.45 -17.53 0.32
CA HIS A 116 -8.50 -17.23 1.75
C HIS A 116 -9.83 -16.57 2.09
N ASP A 117 -10.26 -16.72 3.33
CA ASP A 117 -11.59 -16.31 3.82
C ASP A 117 -11.75 -14.79 4.00
N GLY A 118 -10.87 -14.00 3.42
CA GLY A 118 -10.94 -12.55 3.42
C GLY A 118 -9.77 -11.84 4.10
N THR A 119 -9.76 -10.53 4.02
CA THR A 119 -8.78 -9.66 4.68
C THR A 119 -9.38 -9.14 5.97
N ILE A 120 -8.65 -9.23 7.09
CA ILE A 120 -9.06 -8.60 8.35
C ILE A 120 -9.00 -7.09 8.14
N ILE A 121 -10.15 -6.45 8.22
CA ILE A 121 -10.31 -5.00 8.14
C ILE A 121 -10.86 -4.53 9.48
N THR A 122 -10.18 -3.55 10.08
CA THR A 122 -10.67 -2.83 11.26
C THR A 122 -11.13 -1.45 10.82
N ASP A 123 -12.21 -0.98 11.41
CA ASP A 123 -12.82 0.30 11.05
C ASP A 123 -12.14 1.47 11.77
N LYS A 124 -11.72 1.23 13.02
CA LYS A 124 -11.11 2.24 13.88
C LYS A 124 -9.67 1.88 14.24
N VAL A 125 -8.86 2.90 14.52
CA VAL A 125 -7.53 2.71 15.09
C VAL A 125 -7.64 2.23 16.55
N ASN A 126 -6.65 1.47 16.99
CA ASN A 126 -6.58 0.83 18.31
C ASN A 126 -7.62 -0.32 18.52
N GLU A 127 -8.19 -0.88 17.46
CA GLU A 127 -8.94 -2.14 17.52
C GLU A 127 -8.03 -3.35 17.36
N MET A 128 -7.04 -3.26 16.46
CA MET A 128 -6.12 -4.38 16.23
C MET A 128 -4.74 -3.88 15.80
N TRP A 129 -3.71 -4.37 16.43
CA TRP A 129 -2.33 -4.21 16.04
C TRP A 129 -1.76 -5.53 15.52
N GLY A 130 -0.79 -5.45 14.61
CA GLY A 130 0.02 -6.57 14.19
C GLY A 130 1.46 -6.37 14.62
N THR A 131 2.08 -7.40 15.21
CA THR A 131 3.50 -7.41 15.53
C THR A 131 4.22 -8.49 14.74
N ASP A 132 5.45 -8.21 14.32
CA ASP A 132 6.26 -9.13 13.54
C ASP A 132 7.74 -8.77 13.68
N MET A 133 8.63 -9.67 13.27
CA MET A 133 10.07 -9.52 13.38
C MET A 133 10.76 -9.73 12.03
N THR A 134 11.83 -8.99 11.80
CA THR A 134 12.78 -9.26 10.72
C THR A 134 14.21 -9.13 11.19
N GLN A 135 15.15 -9.53 10.36
CA GLN A 135 16.57 -9.48 10.68
C GLN A 135 17.35 -8.66 9.67
N THR A 136 18.42 -8.04 10.15
CA THR A 136 19.45 -7.40 9.34
C THR A 136 20.84 -7.63 9.97
N ILE A 137 21.87 -7.08 9.38
CA ILE A 137 23.25 -7.21 9.87
C ILE A 137 23.82 -5.82 10.09
N THR A 138 24.50 -5.62 11.23
CA THR A 138 25.33 -4.46 11.51
C THR A 138 26.82 -4.85 11.40
N ILE A 139 27.68 -3.90 11.06
CA ILE A 139 29.10 -4.17 10.77
C ILE A 139 29.82 -4.63 12.03
N ARG A 140 29.62 -3.93 13.15
CA ARG A 140 30.39 -4.17 14.38
C ARG A 140 29.73 -5.17 15.32
N GLU A 141 28.40 -5.28 15.31
CA GLU A 141 27.66 -6.07 16.29
C GLU A 141 26.99 -7.32 15.67
N GLY A 142 27.12 -7.48 14.34
CA GLY A 142 26.60 -8.63 13.62
C GLY A 142 25.08 -8.60 13.46
N ARG A 143 24.43 -9.73 13.72
CA ARG A 143 22.98 -9.88 13.54
C ARG A 143 22.19 -8.97 14.48
N ALA A 144 21.25 -8.22 13.89
CA ALA A 144 20.27 -7.41 14.59
C ALA A 144 18.86 -7.87 14.23
N ASN A 145 18.01 -7.99 15.24
CA ASN A 145 16.59 -8.34 15.11
C ASN A 145 15.79 -7.05 15.20
N VAL A 146 14.92 -6.82 14.25
CA VAL A 146 14.06 -5.64 14.17
C VAL A 146 12.62 -6.08 14.42
N PHE A 147 12.01 -5.58 15.48
CA PHE A 147 10.63 -5.84 15.88
C PHE A 147 9.77 -4.64 15.54
N VAL A 148 8.56 -4.88 15.09
CA VAL A 148 7.62 -3.83 14.69
C VAL A 148 6.24 -4.07 15.30
N ALA A 149 5.52 -2.99 15.59
CA ALA A 149 4.10 -3.01 15.88
C ALA A 149 3.40 -2.04 14.93
N VAL A 150 2.36 -2.51 14.25
CA VAL A 150 1.67 -1.77 13.17
C VAL A 150 0.17 -1.83 13.39
N GLU A 151 -0.48 -0.69 13.29
CA GLU A 151 -1.93 -0.54 13.36
C GLU A 151 -2.61 -1.11 12.12
N HIS A 152 -3.61 -1.97 12.29
CA HIS A 152 -4.34 -2.57 11.18
C HIS A 152 -5.21 -1.57 10.43
N ALA A 153 -5.91 -0.67 11.11
CA ALA A 153 -6.85 0.27 10.48
C ALA A 153 -6.18 1.21 9.48
N ASN A 154 -5.08 1.86 9.85
CA ASN A 154 -4.44 2.89 9.04
C ASN A 154 -3.02 2.54 8.56
N SER A 155 -2.51 1.34 8.91
CA SER A 155 -1.13 0.88 8.62
C SER A 155 -0.04 1.76 9.26
N GLU A 156 -0.33 2.44 10.36
CA GLU A 156 0.62 3.24 11.12
C GLU A 156 1.61 2.37 11.87
N VAL A 157 2.87 2.72 11.82
CA VAL A 157 3.90 2.12 12.69
C VAL A 157 3.79 2.76 14.06
N ILE A 158 3.34 2.01 15.03
CA ILE A 158 3.11 2.48 16.40
C ILE A 158 4.30 2.21 17.32
N GLY A 159 5.11 1.20 16.98
CA GLY A 159 6.35 0.89 17.67
C GLY A 159 7.34 0.20 16.75
N ILE A 160 8.62 0.46 16.97
CA ILE A 160 9.72 -0.16 16.24
C ILE A 160 10.97 -0.23 17.11
N HIS A 161 11.61 -1.39 17.15
CA HIS A 161 12.76 -1.63 18.01
C HIS A 161 13.78 -2.53 17.32
N ALA A 162 15.06 -2.38 17.65
CA ALA A 162 16.12 -3.27 17.20
C ALA A 162 16.96 -3.74 18.37
N SER A 163 17.30 -5.03 18.37
CA SER A 163 18.12 -5.64 19.40
C SER A 163 19.03 -6.74 18.84
N ARG A 164 20.13 -7.01 19.53
CA ARG A 164 20.98 -8.16 19.24
C ARG A 164 20.27 -9.47 19.56
N SER A 165 19.48 -9.48 20.62
CA SER A 165 18.73 -10.65 21.07
C SER A 165 17.37 -10.74 20.38
N ALA A 166 16.95 -11.96 20.06
CA ALA A 166 15.59 -12.22 19.58
C ALA A 166 14.78 -12.90 20.71
N ASN A 167 14.62 -12.21 21.83
CA ASN A 167 13.88 -12.73 22.97
C ASN A 167 12.52 -12.05 23.13
N ARG A 168 11.70 -12.60 24.03
CA ARG A 168 10.35 -12.14 24.34
C ARG A 168 10.26 -10.71 24.87
N PHE A 169 11.26 -10.25 25.61
CA PHE A 169 11.28 -8.90 26.16
C PHE A 169 11.52 -7.84 25.08
N GLU A 170 12.39 -8.16 24.12
CA GLU A 170 12.61 -7.30 22.96
C GLU A 170 11.40 -7.28 22.00
N ALA A 171 10.65 -8.39 21.93
CA ALA A 171 9.40 -8.45 21.17
C ALA A 171 8.28 -7.61 21.80
N LEU A 172 8.28 -7.41 23.13
CA LEU A 172 7.35 -6.54 23.85
C LEU A 172 7.63 -5.06 23.63
N GLU A 173 8.87 -4.68 23.38
CA GLU A 173 9.27 -3.27 23.32
C GLU A 173 8.45 -2.44 22.31
N PRO A 174 8.25 -2.85 21.03
CA PRO A 174 7.39 -2.09 20.11
C PRO A 174 5.92 -2.03 20.56
N VAL A 175 5.43 -3.05 21.28
CA VAL A 175 4.07 -3.04 21.84
C VAL A 175 3.97 -2.01 22.96
N ARG A 176 4.94 -1.96 23.88
CA ARG A 176 5.03 -0.96 24.96
C ARG A 176 5.10 0.46 24.40
N GLN A 177 5.95 0.69 23.37
CA GLN A 177 6.01 1.98 22.67
C GLN A 177 4.65 2.38 22.12
N GLY A 178 3.95 1.44 21.47
CA GLY A 178 2.60 1.64 20.95
C GLY A 178 1.61 1.98 22.07
N VAL A 179 1.61 1.24 23.17
CA VAL A 179 0.72 1.48 24.33
C VAL A 179 0.98 2.87 24.92
N HIS A 180 2.23 3.19 25.21
CA HIS A 180 2.57 4.52 25.74
C HIS A 180 2.13 5.65 24.78
N ARG A 181 2.37 5.50 23.47
CA ARG A 181 2.02 6.49 22.47
C ARG A 181 0.50 6.67 22.28
N CYS A 182 -0.27 5.57 22.31
CA CYS A 182 -1.69 5.59 21.98
C CYS A 182 -2.59 5.80 23.21
N PHE A 183 -2.16 5.33 24.39
CA PHE A 183 -2.94 5.36 25.62
C PHE A 183 -2.31 6.22 26.73
N GLY A 184 -1.12 6.78 26.50
CA GLY A 184 -0.46 7.75 27.38
C GLY A 184 0.35 7.16 28.53
N ALA A 185 0.08 5.93 28.95
CA ALA A 185 0.77 5.27 30.05
C ALA A 185 0.90 3.76 29.81
N ILE A 186 1.80 3.13 30.56
CA ILE A 186 1.88 1.66 30.66
C ILE A 186 1.30 1.29 32.03
N ALA A 187 0.07 0.78 32.03
CA ALA A 187 -0.66 0.43 33.25
C ALA A 187 -1.56 -0.79 32.99
N PRO A 188 -1.92 -1.54 34.04
CA PRO A 188 -2.84 -2.68 33.90
C PRO A 188 -4.18 -2.26 33.28
N GLY A 189 -4.59 -2.98 32.24
CA GLY A 189 -5.88 -2.78 31.56
C GLY A 189 -5.98 -1.51 30.72
N VAL A 190 -4.90 -0.74 30.52
CA VAL A 190 -4.92 0.55 29.81
C VAL A 190 -5.34 0.42 28.34
N ALA A 191 -5.02 -0.70 27.71
CA ALA A 191 -5.33 -0.99 26.32
C ALA A 191 -6.48 -2.00 26.14
N ARG A 192 -7.45 -1.98 27.07
CA ARG A 192 -8.62 -2.88 27.00
C ARG A 192 -9.40 -2.67 25.71
N GLY A 193 -9.74 -3.77 25.03
CA GLY A 193 -10.44 -3.80 23.74
C GLY A 193 -9.51 -3.85 22.54
N LEU A 194 -8.20 -3.67 22.72
CA LEU A 194 -7.21 -3.83 21.69
C LEU A 194 -6.90 -5.33 21.48
N LYS A 195 -6.78 -5.76 20.21
CA LYS A 195 -6.27 -7.08 19.82
C LYS A 195 -4.86 -6.97 19.27
N LEU A 196 -4.00 -7.90 19.66
CA LEU A 196 -2.63 -7.99 19.15
C LEU A 196 -2.45 -9.24 18.28
N ARG A 197 -2.29 -9.03 16.99
CA ARG A 197 -2.00 -10.09 16.03
C ARG A 197 -0.51 -10.39 16.00
N HIS A 198 -0.15 -11.66 16.11
CA HIS A 198 1.24 -12.14 16.01
C HIS A 198 1.31 -13.51 15.37
N ASP A 199 2.49 -13.93 14.95
CA ASP A 199 2.73 -15.30 14.50
C ASP A 199 2.93 -16.26 15.69
N HIS A 200 3.22 -17.54 15.41
CA HIS A 200 3.50 -18.55 16.42
C HIS A 200 4.98 -18.63 16.80
N GLY A 201 5.75 -17.55 16.57
CA GLY A 201 7.14 -17.48 17.01
C GLY A 201 7.27 -17.68 18.51
N SER A 202 8.34 -18.36 18.94
CA SER A 202 8.59 -18.66 20.36
C SER A 202 8.61 -17.41 21.25
N ASN A 203 9.02 -16.27 20.70
CA ASN A 203 9.04 -14.98 21.41
C ASN A 203 7.64 -14.54 21.80
N TYR A 204 6.69 -14.68 20.89
CA TYR A 204 5.29 -14.25 21.08
C TYR A 204 4.47 -15.27 21.85
N MET A 205 4.84 -16.56 21.78
CA MET A 205 4.13 -17.64 22.49
C MET A 205 4.67 -17.87 23.90
N SER A 206 5.67 -17.15 24.36
CA SER A 206 6.21 -17.28 25.72
C SER A 206 5.22 -16.78 26.77
N GLY A 207 5.24 -17.39 27.96
CA GLY A 207 4.39 -16.96 29.09
C GLY A 207 4.55 -15.50 29.42
N ASP A 208 5.79 -15.02 29.60
CA ASP A 208 6.05 -13.63 29.94
C ASP A 208 5.50 -12.62 28.91
N PHE A 209 5.54 -12.95 27.60
CA PHE A 209 4.95 -12.10 26.58
C PHE A 209 3.43 -12.06 26.70
N GLN A 210 2.80 -13.23 26.85
CA GLN A 210 1.34 -13.34 26.95
C GLN A 210 0.80 -12.72 28.23
N ASP A 211 1.51 -12.89 29.35
CA ASP A 211 1.14 -12.31 30.65
C ASP A 211 1.20 -10.79 30.63
N GLU A 212 2.22 -10.20 30.01
CA GLU A 212 2.31 -8.76 29.88
C GLU A 212 1.24 -8.19 28.93
N VAL A 213 1.02 -8.81 27.77
CA VAL A 213 -0.03 -8.44 26.83
C VAL A 213 -1.39 -8.47 27.53
N LYS A 214 -1.68 -9.52 28.30
CA LYS A 214 -2.89 -9.65 29.12
C LYS A 214 -2.96 -8.60 30.24
N CYS A 215 -1.84 -8.34 30.93
CA CYS A 215 -1.77 -7.30 31.97
C CYS A 215 -2.14 -5.93 31.39
N LEU A 216 -1.67 -5.58 30.21
CA LEU A 216 -2.03 -4.34 29.52
C LEU A 216 -3.50 -4.29 29.07
N GLY A 217 -4.25 -5.39 29.19
CA GLY A 217 -5.65 -5.50 28.75
C GLY A 217 -5.80 -5.81 27.27
N ILE A 218 -4.71 -6.20 26.60
CA ILE A 218 -4.69 -6.53 25.18
C ILE A 218 -5.09 -8.01 25.01
N GLU A 219 -5.98 -8.27 24.06
CA GLU A 219 -6.35 -9.64 23.65
C GLU A 219 -5.30 -10.17 22.64
N ALA A 220 -4.58 -11.23 23.03
CA ALA A 220 -3.68 -11.91 22.11
C ALA A 220 -4.48 -12.65 21.03
N SER A 221 -4.16 -12.43 19.77
CA SER A 221 -4.83 -13.01 18.61
C SER A 221 -3.79 -13.66 17.68
N PRO A 222 -3.30 -14.87 18.00
CA PRO A 222 -2.35 -15.55 17.13
C PRO A 222 -2.97 -15.79 15.74
N SER A 223 -2.16 -15.66 14.69
CA SER A 223 -2.58 -15.99 13.33
C SER A 223 -2.84 -17.49 13.22
N PHE A 224 -3.77 -17.92 12.38
CA PHE A 224 -4.02 -19.36 12.19
C PHE A 224 -2.77 -20.08 11.69
N VAL A 225 -2.54 -21.28 12.19
CA VAL A 225 -1.42 -22.13 11.78
C VAL A 225 -1.52 -22.38 10.27
N ARG A 226 -0.46 -22.02 9.51
CA ARG A 226 -0.38 -22.13 8.04
C ARG A 226 -1.21 -21.11 7.23
N GLU A 227 -1.78 -20.09 7.87
CA GLU A 227 -2.43 -18.97 7.21
C GLU A 227 -1.66 -17.66 7.49
N PRO A 228 -0.57 -17.39 6.74
CA PRO A 228 0.28 -16.20 6.96
C PRO A 228 -0.47 -14.89 6.71
N GLU A 229 -1.65 -14.95 6.11
CA GLU A 229 -2.44 -13.79 5.70
C GLU A 229 -3.03 -13.00 6.88
N GLY A 230 -3.12 -13.63 8.06
CA GLY A 230 -3.62 -12.99 9.27
C GLY A 230 -2.77 -11.80 9.77
N ASN A 231 -1.47 -11.73 9.44
CA ASN A 231 -0.55 -10.64 9.83
C ASN A 231 -0.07 -9.77 8.65
N GLY A 232 -0.80 -9.80 7.55
CA GLY A 232 -0.41 -9.17 6.30
C GLY A 232 -0.13 -7.65 6.36
N VAL A 233 -0.57 -6.95 7.40
CA VAL A 233 -0.26 -5.51 7.59
C VAL A 233 1.17 -5.34 8.07
N ALA A 234 1.59 -6.07 9.10
CA ALA A 234 2.97 -6.05 9.61
C ALA A 234 3.96 -6.56 8.56
N GLU A 235 3.66 -7.68 7.88
CA GLU A 235 4.48 -8.20 6.78
C GLU A 235 4.67 -7.19 5.65
N ARG A 236 3.60 -6.49 5.27
CA ARG A 236 3.66 -5.45 4.23
C ARG A 236 4.53 -4.27 4.66
N PHE A 237 4.43 -3.86 5.92
CA PHE A 237 5.30 -2.83 6.46
C PHE A 237 6.76 -3.28 6.48
N ILE A 238 7.07 -4.46 6.99
CA ILE A 238 8.43 -5.04 6.99
C ILE A 238 9.02 -5.05 5.58
N ARG A 239 8.24 -5.44 4.59
CA ARG A 239 8.69 -5.40 3.20
C ARG A 239 9.03 -3.97 2.76
N THR A 240 8.19 -3.00 3.10
CA THR A 240 8.45 -1.59 2.79
C THR A 240 9.69 -1.08 3.50
N LEU A 241 9.90 -1.46 4.77
CA LEU A 241 11.08 -1.17 5.55
C LEU A 241 12.35 -1.73 4.91
N LYS A 242 12.31 -3.00 4.48
CA LYS A 242 13.45 -3.64 3.79
C LYS A 242 13.79 -2.92 2.49
N GLU A 243 12.80 -2.67 1.65
CA GLU A 243 12.98 -2.04 0.34
C GLU A 243 13.43 -0.57 0.44
N ASN A 244 13.14 0.13 1.54
CA ASN A 244 13.41 1.57 1.68
C ASN A 244 14.49 1.93 2.71
N LEU A 245 14.95 0.97 3.52
CA LEU A 245 15.99 1.22 4.51
C LEU A 245 16.99 0.05 4.62
N LEU A 246 16.53 -1.15 5.02
CA LEU A 246 17.45 -2.21 5.43
C LEU A 246 18.28 -2.79 4.28
N TRP A 247 17.80 -2.77 3.04
CA TRP A 247 18.54 -3.24 1.86
C TRP A 247 19.33 -2.14 1.16
N LEU A 248 19.09 -0.89 1.53
CA LEU A 248 19.72 0.26 0.87
C LEU A 248 20.86 0.85 1.69
N ARG A 249 20.93 0.51 2.98
CA ARG A 249 21.89 1.09 3.90
C ARG A 249 22.46 0.02 4.83
N THR A 250 23.77 0.09 5.06
CA THR A 250 24.48 -0.65 6.10
C THR A 250 24.61 0.22 7.35
N PHE A 251 24.58 -0.39 8.53
CA PHE A 251 24.68 0.28 9.83
C PHE A 251 25.89 -0.25 10.58
N ASP A 252 26.62 0.61 11.23
CA ASP A 252 27.79 0.21 12.02
C ASP A 252 27.38 -0.51 13.31
N THR A 253 26.39 0.06 14.02
CA THR A 253 25.91 -0.43 15.31
C THR A 253 24.39 -0.58 15.33
N ILE A 254 23.89 -1.32 16.32
CA ILE A 254 22.44 -1.44 16.56
C ILE A 254 21.84 -0.10 16.98
N GLU A 255 22.59 0.75 17.66
CA GLU A 255 22.11 2.07 18.06
C GLU A 255 21.92 2.99 16.83
N GLU A 256 22.83 2.97 15.87
CA GLU A 256 22.65 3.67 14.60
C GLU A 256 21.42 3.14 13.84
N LEU A 257 21.26 1.81 13.84
CA LEU A 257 20.07 1.18 13.25
C LEU A 257 18.78 1.65 13.96
N ARG A 258 18.75 1.70 15.29
CA ARG A 258 17.59 2.20 16.07
C ARG A 258 17.21 3.62 15.68
N ALA A 259 18.18 4.52 15.63
CA ALA A 259 17.95 5.90 15.24
C ALA A 259 17.35 5.99 13.81
N ALA A 260 17.90 5.22 12.87
CA ALA A 260 17.41 5.17 11.50
C ALA A 260 16.00 4.56 11.39
N LEU A 261 15.67 3.56 12.20
CA LEU A 261 14.35 2.94 12.26
C LEU A 261 13.29 3.91 12.78
N VAL A 262 13.58 4.65 13.85
CA VAL A 262 12.67 5.67 14.42
C VAL A 262 12.38 6.76 13.38
N GLU A 263 13.41 7.29 12.73
CA GLU A 263 13.24 8.29 11.68
C GLU A 263 12.47 7.75 10.47
N PHE A 264 12.73 6.50 10.09
CA PHE A 264 11.98 5.84 9.01
C PHE A 264 10.50 5.69 9.37
N ALA A 265 10.18 5.23 10.58
CA ALA A 265 8.80 5.06 11.06
C ALA A 265 8.06 6.41 11.07
N ARG A 266 8.69 7.48 11.57
CA ARG A 266 8.14 8.84 11.54
C ARG A 266 7.82 9.28 10.12
N ARG A 267 8.81 9.22 9.22
CA ARG A 267 8.63 9.58 7.81
C ARG A 267 7.58 8.73 7.10
N TYR A 268 7.56 7.42 7.35
CA TYR A 268 6.54 6.53 6.81
C TYR A 268 5.14 6.96 7.24
N ASN A 269 4.93 7.20 8.51
CA ASN A 269 3.63 7.62 9.05
C ASN A 269 3.16 8.97 8.48
N GLU A 270 4.07 9.89 8.22
CA GLU A 270 3.78 11.24 7.71
C GLU A 270 3.62 11.30 6.19
N THR A 271 4.26 10.39 5.43
CA THR A 271 4.37 10.54 3.97
C THR A 271 3.86 9.37 3.14
N TRP A 272 3.73 8.17 3.73
CA TRP A 272 3.27 6.99 3.00
C TRP A 272 1.77 7.07 2.70
N LEU A 273 1.39 7.03 1.42
CA LEU A 273 0.00 7.11 1.00
C LEU A 273 -0.68 5.74 1.06
N VAL A 274 -1.81 5.65 1.78
CA VAL A 274 -2.61 4.42 1.94
C VAL A 274 -3.83 4.48 1.02
N ALA A 275 -3.86 3.64 -0.01
CA ALA A 275 -4.88 3.71 -1.05
C ALA A 275 -6.32 3.51 -0.52
N ARG A 276 -6.52 2.59 0.44
CA ARG A 276 -7.84 2.33 1.03
C ARG A 276 -8.43 3.52 1.80
N HIS A 277 -7.58 4.46 2.21
CA HIS A 277 -7.99 5.70 2.89
C HIS A 277 -7.99 6.92 1.95
N GLY A 278 -8.23 6.72 0.65
CA GLY A 278 -8.23 7.81 -0.32
C GLY A 278 -6.86 8.47 -0.51
N TYR A 279 -5.79 7.72 -0.30
CA TYR A 279 -4.40 8.19 -0.35
C TYR A 279 -4.02 9.19 0.74
N ARG A 280 -4.69 9.14 1.90
CA ARG A 280 -4.22 9.82 3.11
C ARG A 280 -3.07 9.04 3.75
N THR A 281 -2.24 9.75 4.53
CA THR A 281 -1.15 9.11 5.29
C THR A 281 -1.69 8.45 6.57
N PRO A 282 -0.96 7.49 7.18
CA PRO A 282 -1.33 6.92 8.47
C PRO A 282 -1.60 7.97 9.54
N ALA A 283 -0.73 8.98 9.64
CA ALA A 283 -0.88 10.06 10.61
C ALA A 283 -2.15 10.90 10.38
N GLN A 284 -2.48 11.20 9.11
CA GLN A 284 -3.71 11.93 8.77
C GLN A 284 -4.96 11.14 9.14
N VAL A 285 -4.99 9.82 8.88
CA VAL A 285 -6.14 8.98 9.23
C VAL A 285 -6.35 8.95 10.75
N ARG A 286 -5.27 8.82 11.54
CA ARG A 286 -5.35 8.87 13.01
C ARG A 286 -5.84 10.22 13.52
N ALA A 287 -5.34 11.31 12.94
CA ALA A 287 -5.77 12.66 13.33
C ALA A 287 -7.25 12.90 13.02
N ASP A 288 -7.73 12.44 11.88
CA ASP A 288 -9.14 12.55 11.51
C ASP A 288 -10.04 11.74 12.46
N GLN A 289 -9.64 10.54 12.86
CA GLN A 289 -10.42 9.77 13.82
C GLN A 289 -10.46 10.46 15.20
N ARG A 290 -9.32 10.93 15.71
CA ARG A 290 -9.28 11.66 16.99
C ARG A 290 -10.21 12.87 16.99
N ARG A 291 -10.28 13.59 15.86
CA ARG A 291 -11.21 14.72 15.73
C ARG A 291 -12.67 14.26 15.79
N LEU A 292 -13.03 13.20 15.07
CA LEU A 292 -14.38 12.65 15.09
C LEU A 292 -14.78 12.14 16.49
N ASP A 293 -13.86 11.49 17.18
CA ASP A 293 -14.09 11.01 18.55
C ASP A 293 -14.28 12.19 19.53
N GLN A 294 -13.53 13.29 19.35
CA GLN A 294 -13.68 14.51 20.16
C GLN A 294 -15.02 15.21 19.87
N ASP A 295 -15.36 15.41 18.60
CA ASP A 295 -16.62 16.02 18.18
C ASP A 295 -17.82 15.24 18.78
N ALA A 296 -17.76 13.90 18.79
CA ALA A 296 -18.79 13.05 19.38
C ALA A 296 -18.90 13.20 20.91
N VAL A 297 -17.79 13.42 21.62
CA VAL A 297 -17.79 13.68 23.06
C VAL A 297 -18.38 15.05 23.35
N ASP A 298 -18.01 16.07 22.58
CA ASP A 298 -18.50 17.43 22.75
C ASP A 298 -20.02 17.51 22.50
N ASP A 299 -20.53 16.79 21.45
CA ASP A 299 -21.96 16.70 21.18
C ASP A 299 -22.76 16.03 22.32
N LEU A 300 -22.19 14.97 22.94
CA LEU A 300 -22.82 14.31 24.10
C LEU A 300 -22.86 15.22 25.35
N GLN A 301 -21.83 16.04 25.55
CA GLN A 301 -21.78 17.00 26.65
C GLN A 301 -22.78 18.17 26.46
N LEU A 302 -23.05 18.59 25.22
CA LEU A 302 -24.03 19.61 24.89
C LEU A 302 -25.48 19.10 25.02
N ALA A 303 -25.69 17.79 24.93
CA ALA A 303 -27.00 17.16 25.05
C ALA A 303 -27.39 16.75 26.48
N ALA A 304 -26.45 16.80 27.41
CA ALA A 304 -26.64 16.46 28.85
C ALA A 304 -26.89 17.71 29.70
#